data_2634ed9d1606b778aff8ce9181fe0192
#
_entry.id   2634ed9d1606b778aff8ce9181fe0192
#
_cell.length_a   1.000
_cell.length_b   1.000
_cell.length_c   1.000
_cell.angle_alpha   90.00
_cell.angle_beta   90.00
_cell.angle_gamma   90.00
#
_symmetry.space_group_name_H-M   'P 1'
#
loop_
_entity.id
_entity.type
_entity.pdbx_description
1 polymer ?
#
loop_
_entity_poly.entity_id
_entity_poly.type
_entity_poly.pdbx_seq_one_letter_code
_entity_poly.pdbx_strand_id
1 'polypeptide(L)'
;MKAFALVLISLSLGMLSGCVGYVAGPTNGLPAGAQSVRVEFFKNETLEPRLVVAVNRALKRNLQQDGTYTLETQGNADLVVTGELTEFLRSGVSYTPGDSLSVKDYSMSLTAHIKVTRPGTGEVVYEGDITGNSTVRVGND
;
A
#
# COMPACT_ATOMS: atom_id res chain seq x y z
N MET A 1 -1.51 43.11 -39.84
CA MET A 1 -2.30 41.91 -39.53
C MET A 1 -1.44 40.65 -39.40
N LYS A 2 -0.50 40.37 -40.30
CA LYS A 2 0.35 39.16 -40.26
C LYS A 2 1.31 39.14 -39.05
N ALA A 3 1.89 40.29 -38.67
CA ALA A 3 2.77 40.37 -37.50
C ALA A 3 2.03 40.15 -36.16
N PHE A 4 0.78 40.57 -36.05
CA PHE A 4 -0.04 40.39 -34.87
C PHE A 4 -0.46 38.92 -34.67
N ALA A 5 -0.72 38.22 -35.77
CA ALA A 5 -1.02 36.78 -35.76
C ALA A 5 0.20 35.93 -35.32
N LEU A 6 1.42 36.29 -35.74
CA LEU A 6 2.65 35.62 -35.33
C LEU A 6 2.96 35.77 -33.82
N VAL A 7 2.68 36.94 -33.27
CA VAL A 7 2.86 37.17 -31.81
C VAL A 7 1.85 36.39 -30.99
N LEU A 8 0.60 36.28 -31.43
CA LEU A 8 -0.41 35.45 -30.76
C LEU A 8 -0.08 33.95 -30.79
N ILE A 9 0.45 33.44 -31.91
CA ILE A 9 0.86 32.05 -32.06
C ILE A 9 2.07 31.73 -31.15
N SER A 10 3.06 32.65 -31.05
CA SER A 10 4.21 32.44 -30.19
C SER A 10 3.86 32.48 -28.69
N LEU A 11 2.87 33.30 -28.31
CA LEU A 11 2.39 33.39 -26.92
C LEU A 11 1.58 32.15 -26.51
N SER A 12 0.84 31.52 -27.43
CA SER A 12 0.09 30.30 -27.13
C SER A 12 0.99 29.07 -27.04
N LEU A 13 2.13 29.02 -27.72
CA LEU A 13 3.10 27.93 -27.63
C LEU A 13 3.87 27.94 -26.31
N GLY A 14 4.01 29.11 -25.67
CA GLY A 14 4.67 29.25 -24.34
C GLY A 14 3.85 28.73 -23.16
N MET A 15 2.55 28.52 -23.31
CA MET A 15 1.68 28.04 -22.23
C MET A 15 1.54 26.50 -22.16
N LEU A 16 2.13 25.75 -23.09
CA LEU A 16 2.12 24.29 -23.07
C LEU A 16 3.27 23.64 -22.27
N SER A 17 4.18 24.42 -21.71
CA SER A 17 5.34 23.89 -20.96
C SER A 17 5.10 23.72 -19.45
N GLY A 18 3.86 23.74 -18.99
CA GLY A 18 3.53 23.70 -17.57
C GLY A 18 3.05 22.38 -17.03
N CYS A 19 3.81 21.28 -17.14
CA CYS A 19 3.62 20.06 -16.32
C CYS A 19 4.90 19.19 -16.32
N VAL A 20 6.05 19.79 -16.01
CA VAL A 20 7.29 19.04 -15.77
C VAL A 20 7.57 19.03 -14.28
N GLY A 21 6.89 18.17 -13.55
CA GLY A 21 7.11 18.06 -12.10
C GLY A 21 6.46 16.86 -11.45
N TYR A 22 5.69 16.06 -12.19
CA TYR A 22 5.13 14.83 -11.63
C TYR A 22 6.07 13.67 -11.98
N VAL A 23 6.95 13.32 -11.06
CA VAL A 23 7.68 12.05 -11.12
C VAL A 23 6.72 10.97 -10.61
N ALA A 24 5.92 10.40 -11.50
CA ALA A 24 5.22 9.17 -11.25
C ALA A 24 6.25 8.04 -11.35
N GLY A 25 6.75 7.60 -10.22
CA GLY A 25 7.72 6.51 -10.17
C GLY A 25 8.14 6.18 -8.74
N PRO A 26 8.80 5.04 -8.56
CA PRO A 26 9.23 4.58 -7.25
C PRO A 26 10.20 5.56 -6.61
N THR A 27 10.03 5.81 -5.32
CA THR A 27 10.87 6.73 -4.52
C THR A 27 12.26 6.17 -4.19
N ASN A 28 12.54 4.92 -4.58
CA ASN A 28 13.80 4.21 -4.30
C ASN A 28 14.89 4.39 -5.38
N GLY A 29 14.63 5.21 -6.40
CA GLY A 29 15.59 5.48 -7.49
C GLY A 29 15.74 4.37 -8.54
N LEU A 30 14.97 3.28 -8.44
CA LEU A 30 14.91 2.23 -9.44
C LEU A 30 13.83 2.56 -10.49
N PRO A 31 13.98 2.10 -11.75
CA PRO A 31 12.90 2.16 -12.73
C PRO A 31 11.64 1.44 -12.20
N ALA A 32 10.45 1.98 -12.47
CA ALA A 32 9.21 1.32 -12.09
C ALA A 32 9.14 -0.11 -12.62
N GLY A 33 8.80 -1.07 -11.78
CA GLY A 33 8.71 -2.48 -12.15
C GLY A 33 10.04 -3.16 -12.46
N ALA A 34 11.19 -2.57 -12.09
CA ALA A 34 12.51 -3.16 -12.33
C ALA A 34 12.75 -4.48 -11.59
N GLN A 35 12.03 -4.71 -10.50
CA GLN A 35 12.04 -5.97 -9.76
C GLN A 35 10.64 -6.54 -9.62
N SER A 36 10.55 -7.84 -9.67
CA SER A 36 9.31 -8.56 -9.46
C SER A 36 9.18 -9.02 -8.00
N VAL A 37 7.96 -8.96 -7.47
CA VAL A 37 7.65 -9.42 -6.11
C VAL A 37 6.48 -10.39 -6.14
N ARG A 38 6.63 -11.51 -5.46
CA ARG A 38 5.56 -12.46 -5.20
C ARG A 38 5.18 -12.39 -3.72
N VAL A 39 3.90 -12.26 -3.46
CA VAL A 39 3.35 -12.31 -2.10
C VAL A 39 2.70 -13.67 -1.89
N GLU A 40 3.28 -14.46 -1.02
CA GLU A 40 2.68 -15.72 -0.56
C GLU A 40 1.52 -15.44 0.40
N PHE A 41 0.64 -16.41 0.55
CA PHE A 41 -0.51 -16.26 1.43
C PHE A 41 -0.03 -16.26 2.88
N PHE A 42 -0.35 -15.18 3.62
CA PHE A 42 0.09 -15.04 5.00
C PHE A 42 -0.60 -16.07 5.90
N LYS A 43 0.13 -16.57 6.87
CA LYS A 43 -0.45 -17.36 7.96
C LYS A 43 -1.21 -16.43 8.91
N ASN A 44 -2.16 -16.99 9.62
CA ASN A 44 -2.96 -16.26 10.60
C ASN A 44 -2.93 -16.97 11.95
N GLU A 45 -2.28 -16.34 12.91
CA GLU A 45 -2.23 -16.79 14.31
C GLU A 45 -3.18 -15.99 15.20
N THR A 46 -3.90 -15.01 14.62
CA THR A 46 -4.91 -14.23 15.34
C THR A 46 -6.25 -14.98 15.44
N LEU A 47 -7.12 -14.52 16.35
CA LEU A 47 -8.46 -15.06 16.52
C LEU A 47 -9.48 -14.58 15.46
N GLU A 48 -9.03 -13.76 14.47
CA GLU A 48 -9.89 -13.19 13.41
C GLU A 48 -9.65 -13.88 12.06
N PRO A 49 -10.42 -14.92 11.70
CA PRO A 49 -10.14 -15.73 10.50
C PRO A 49 -10.21 -14.97 9.19
N ARG A 50 -11.03 -13.90 9.11
CA ARG A 50 -11.22 -13.11 7.89
C ARG A 50 -10.10 -12.12 7.63
N LEU A 51 -9.26 -11.86 8.62
CA LEU A 51 -8.21 -10.84 8.58
C LEU A 51 -7.17 -11.15 7.51
N VAL A 52 -6.73 -12.40 7.41
CA VAL A 52 -5.68 -12.81 6.47
C VAL A 52 -6.07 -12.56 5.01
N VAL A 53 -7.34 -12.78 4.65
CA VAL A 53 -7.82 -12.50 3.28
C VAL A 53 -7.81 -11.01 2.99
N ALA A 54 -8.25 -10.19 3.96
CA ALA A 54 -8.27 -8.73 3.83
C ALA A 54 -6.86 -8.18 3.68
N VAL A 55 -5.91 -8.64 4.51
CA VAL A 55 -4.50 -8.22 4.48
C VAL A 55 -3.84 -8.60 3.16
N ASN A 56 -3.95 -9.86 2.72
CA ASN A 56 -3.37 -10.30 1.44
C ASN A 56 -3.92 -9.51 0.26
N ARG A 57 -5.22 -9.20 0.24
CA ARG A 57 -5.83 -8.38 -0.81
C ARG A 57 -5.32 -6.94 -0.76
N ALA A 58 -5.25 -6.34 0.42
CA ALA A 58 -4.78 -4.97 0.60
C ALA A 58 -3.31 -4.83 0.20
N LEU A 59 -2.45 -5.76 0.63
CA LEU A 59 -1.03 -5.76 0.30
C LEU A 59 -0.80 -5.86 -1.21
N LYS A 60 -1.44 -6.82 -1.88
CA LYS A 60 -1.32 -6.98 -3.35
C LYS A 60 -1.81 -5.74 -4.09
N ARG A 61 -2.93 -5.16 -3.67
CA ARG A 61 -3.46 -3.93 -4.27
C ARG A 61 -2.49 -2.75 -4.09
N ASN A 62 -1.94 -2.57 -2.89
CA ASN A 62 -1.01 -1.48 -2.62
C ASN A 62 0.29 -1.63 -3.43
N LEU A 63 0.82 -2.84 -3.56
CA LEU A 63 1.99 -3.11 -4.41
C LEU A 63 1.72 -2.79 -5.88
N GLN A 64 0.52 -3.12 -6.40
CA GLN A 64 0.13 -2.78 -7.77
C GLN A 64 -0.05 -1.28 -7.98
N GLN A 65 -0.57 -0.56 -6.98
CA GLN A 65 -0.79 0.89 -7.07
C GLN A 65 0.50 1.69 -6.93
N ASP A 66 1.44 1.21 -6.10
CA ASP A 66 2.73 1.87 -5.88
C ASP A 66 3.62 1.82 -7.13
N GLY A 67 3.54 0.74 -7.91
CA GLY A 67 4.28 0.58 -9.17
C GLY A 67 5.80 0.41 -9.02
N THR A 68 6.33 0.40 -7.80
CA THR A 68 7.75 0.17 -7.51
C THR A 68 8.17 -1.23 -7.94
N TYR A 69 7.31 -2.21 -7.72
CA TYR A 69 7.54 -3.61 -8.06
C TYR A 69 6.47 -4.12 -9.02
N THR A 70 6.87 -5.06 -9.89
CA THR A 70 5.89 -5.83 -10.67
C THR A 70 5.38 -6.97 -9.82
N LEU A 71 4.06 -7.01 -9.55
CA LEU A 71 3.47 -8.12 -8.80
C LEU A 71 3.42 -9.37 -9.68
N GLU A 72 4.16 -10.41 -9.28
CA GLU A 72 4.17 -11.71 -9.93
C GLU A 72 3.23 -12.67 -9.18
N THR A 73 2.29 -13.27 -9.91
CA THR A 73 1.32 -14.21 -9.34
C THR A 73 1.63 -15.65 -9.69
N GLN A 74 2.38 -15.86 -10.79
CA GLN A 74 2.77 -17.18 -11.28
C GLN A 74 4.22 -17.10 -11.78
N GLY A 75 5.04 -18.05 -11.41
CA GLY A 75 6.42 -18.11 -11.86
C GLY A 75 7.45 -17.64 -10.83
N ASN A 76 8.64 -17.33 -11.31
CA ASN A 76 9.76 -16.89 -10.47
C ASN A 76 9.71 -15.38 -10.28
N ALA A 77 9.79 -14.95 -9.03
CA ALA A 77 9.92 -13.55 -8.67
C ALA A 77 11.32 -13.26 -8.11
N ASP A 78 11.79 -12.03 -8.26
CA ASP A 78 13.07 -11.59 -7.71
C ASP A 78 13.04 -11.56 -6.19
N LEU A 79 11.86 -11.21 -5.64
CA LEU A 79 11.60 -11.17 -4.20
C LEU A 79 10.36 -11.99 -3.86
N VAL A 80 10.41 -12.68 -2.74
CA VAL A 80 9.26 -13.40 -2.17
C VAL A 80 8.98 -12.86 -0.78
N VAL A 81 7.74 -12.42 -0.58
CA VAL A 81 7.23 -11.92 0.70
C VAL A 81 6.40 -13.02 1.34
N THR A 82 6.80 -13.45 2.52
CA THR A 82 6.06 -14.34 3.41
C THR A 82 5.72 -13.59 4.69
N GLY A 83 4.70 -14.02 5.41
CA GLY A 83 4.37 -13.37 6.68
C GLY A 83 3.35 -14.16 7.50
N GLU A 84 3.30 -13.79 8.77
CA GLU A 84 2.37 -14.33 9.77
C GLU A 84 1.70 -13.16 10.48
N LEU A 85 0.37 -13.17 10.59
CA LEU A 85 -0.38 -12.22 11.40
C LEU A 85 -0.34 -12.71 12.84
N THR A 86 0.39 -12.01 13.69
CA THR A 86 0.70 -12.49 15.06
C THR A 86 -0.26 -11.93 16.09
N GLU A 87 -0.71 -10.68 15.93
CA GLU A 87 -1.59 -10.05 16.91
C GLU A 87 -2.61 -9.14 16.22
N PHE A 88 -3.84 -9.18 16.69
CA PHE A 88 -4.89 -8.23 16.32
C PHE A 88 -5.61 -7.73 17.58
N LEU A 89 -5.54 -6.43 17.83
CA LEU A 89 -6.20 -5.77 18.94
C LEU A 89 -7.30 -4.84 18.42
N ARG A 90 -8.44 -4.86 19.09
CA ARG A 90 -9.56 -3.97 18.82
C ARG A 90 -10.09 -3.40 20.12
N SER A 91 -10.14 -2.07 20.25
CA SER A 91 -10.58 -1.36 21.45
C SER A 91 -11.58 -0.27 21.10
N GLY A 92 -12.66 -0.14 21.86
CA GLY A 92 -13.57 0.99 21.75
C GLY A 92 -12.89 2.27 22.26
N VAL A 93 -12.89 3.34 21.45
CA VAL A 93 -12.24 4.60 21.82
C VAL A 93 -13.19 5.77 21.96
N SER A 94 -14.41 5.67 21.41
CA SER A 94 -15.49 6.62 21.65
C SER A 94 -16.84 5.93 21.78
N TYR A 95 -17.74 6.57 22.51
CA TYR A 95 -19.06 6.02 22.85
C TYR A 95 -20.16 7.02 22.51
N THR A 96 -21.39 6.52 22.39
CA THR A 96 -22.56 7.37 22.20
C THR A 96 -22.82 8.19 23.47
N PRO A 97 -23.03 9.53 23.38
CA PRO A 97 -23.40 10.33 24.54
C PRO A 97 -24.65 9.76 25.23
N GLY A 98 -24.54 9.46 26.52
CA GLY A 98 -25.63 8.87 27.32
C GLY A 98 -25.75 7.34 27.25
N ASP A 99 -24.94 6.67 26.41
CA ASP A 99 -24.89 5.21 26.30
C ASP A 99 -23.44 4.70 26.21
N SER A 100 -22.90 4.27 27.36
CA SER A 100 -21.53 3.75 27.45
C SER A 100 -21.35 2.34 26.87
N LEU A 101 -22.42 1.70 26.44
CA LEU A 101 -22.36 0.37 25.81
C LEU A 101 -22.27 0.45 24.29
N SER A 102 -22.69 1.58 23.70
CA SER A 102 -22.65 1.78 22.25
C SER A 102 -21.35 2.45 21.81
N VAL A 103 -20.40 1.64 21.35
CA VAL A 103 -19.12 2.12 20.82
C VAL A 103 -19.33 2.74 19.44
N LYS A 104 -18.84 3.97 19.24
CA LYS A 104 -18.88 4.69 17.96
C LYS A 104 -17.61 4.50 17.13
N ASP A 105 -16.46 4.55 17.76
CA ASP A 105 -15.19 4.42 17.09
C ASP A 105 -14.36 3.31 17.74
N TYR A 106 -13.76 2.47 16.90
CA TYR A 106 -12.82 1.45 17.34
C TYR A 106 -11.40 1.82 16.87
N SER A 107 -10.44 1.71 17.76
CA SER A 107 -9.02 1.62 17.41
C SER A 107 -8.68 0.17 17.15
N MET A 108 -7.98 -0.07 16.05
CA MET A 108 -7.49 -1.39 15.68
C MET A 108 -5.99 -1.34 15.49
N SER A 109 -5.31 -2.36 15.98
CA SER A 109 -3.87 -2.58 15.78
C SER A 109 -3.66 -3.98 15.24
N LEU A 110 -2.83 -4.10 14.23
CA LEU A 110 -2.45 -5.37 13.63
C LEU A 110 -0.93 -5.47 13.59
N THR A 111 -0.38 -6.53 14.17
CA THR A 111 1.04 -6.86 14.07
C THR A 111 1.22 -8.08 13.20
N ALA A 112 2.21 -8.01 12.31
CA ALA A 112 2.61 -9.10 11.43
C ALA A 112 4.12 -9.26 11.44
N HIS A 113 4.59 -10.50 11.50
CA HIS A 113 5.98 -10.86 11.24
C HIS A 113 6.16 -11.05 9.75
N ILE A 114 7.07 -10.29 9.13
CA ILE A 114 7.29 -10.28 7.68
C ILE A 114 8.70 -10.75 7.38
N LYS A 115 8.82 -11.61 6.37
CA LYS A 115 10.11 -12.02 5.82
C LYS A 115 10.12 -11.86 4.31
N VAL A 116 11.14 -11.16 3.80
CA VAL A 116 11.37 -10.97 2.37
C VAL A 116 12.67 -11.68 1.99
N THR A 117 12.59 -12.58 1.03
CA THR A 117 13.73 -13.37 0.57
C THR A 117 13.95 -13.19 -0.92
N ARG A 118 15.18 -13.39 -1.36
CA ARG A 118 15.57 -13.48 -2.77
C ARG A 118 15.79 -14.95 -3.13
N PRO A 119 14.84 -15.59 -3.84
CA PRO A 119 14.90 -17.04 -4.07
C PRO A 119 16.16 -17.51 -4.80
N GLY A 120 16.70 -16.69 -5.72
CA GLY A 120 17.88 -17.04 -6.51
C GLY A 120 19.15 -17.23 -5.69
N THR A 121 19.28 -16.52 -4.57
CA THR A 121 20.46 -16.57 -3.68
C THR A 121 20.17 -17.13 -2.29
N GLY A 122 18.90 -17.24 -1.91
CA GLY A 122 18.49 -17.58 -0.55
C GLY A 122 18.68 -16.44 0.47
N GLU A 123 19.06 -15.26 0.02
CA GLU A 123 19.32 -14.09 0.85
C GLU A 123 18.03 -13.61 1.51
N VAL A 124 18.09 -13.32 2.82
CA VAL A 124 17.01 -12.62 3.56
C VAL A 124 17.27 -11.12 3.42
N VAL A 125 16.39 -10.47 2.65
CA VAL A 125 16.47 -9.02 2.37
C VAL A 125 15.89 -8.22 3.54
N TYR A 126 14.83 -8.75 4.16
CA TYR A 126 14.19 -8.14 5.32
C TYR A 126 13.54 -9.23 6.17
N GLU A 127 13.62 -9.08 7.48
CA GLU A 127 12.87 -9.89 8.46
C GLU A 127 12.57 -9.05 9.69
N GLY A 128 11.32 -9.01 10.13
CA GLY A 128 10.92 -8.23 11.30
C GLY A 128 9.42 -8.07 11.45
N ASP A 129 9.04 -7.47 12.57
CA ASP A 129 7.66 -7.20 12.92
C ASP A 129 7.25 -5.80 12.43
N ILE A 130 6.06 -5.73 11.87
CA ILE A 130 5.44 -4.48 11.42
C ILE A 130 4.08 -4.36 12.10
N THR A 131 3.83 -3.22 12.74
CA THR A 131 2.55 -2.91 13.37
C THR A 131 1.86 -1.76 12.63
N GLY A 132 0.64 -2.01 12.20
CA GLY A 132 -0.25 -1.01 11.60
C GLY A 132 -1.40 -0.65 12.53
N ASN A 133 -1.76 0.63 12.60
CA ASN A 133 -2.88 1.12 13.41
C ASN A 133 -3.91 1.83 12.53
N SER A 134 -5.18 1.68 12.88
CA SER A 134 -6.29 2.34 12.20
C SER A 134 -7.43 2.62 13.17
N THR A 135 -8.21 3.66 12.90
CA THR A 135 -9.46 3.94 13.63
C THR A 135 -10.62 3.82 12.66
N VAL A 136 -11.64 3.07 13.04
CA VAL A 136 -12.84 2.86 12.23
C VAL A 136 -14.06 3.34 13.00
N ARG A 137 -14.86 4.19 12.35
CA ARG A 137 -16.17 4.59 12.86
C ARG A 137 -17.20 3.54 12.50
N VAL A 138 -17.99 3.12 13.47
CA VAL A 138 -19.17 2.28 13.24
C VAL A 138 -20.30 3.23 12.83
N GLY A 139 -20.68 3.20 11.56
CA GLY A 139 -21.85 3.91 11.08
C GLY A 139 -23.11 3.24 11.63
N ASN A 140 -24.06 4.04 12.13
CA ASN A 140 -25.44 3.58 12.29
C ASN A 140 -26.06 3.70 10.89
N ASP A 141 -26.16 2.60 10.15
CA ASP A 141 -27.06 2.47 9.01
C ASP A 141 -28.47 2.21 9.52
#